data_62dcae313207a9a35b0237b0b53e4f08
#
_entry.id   62dcae313207a9a35b0237b0b53e4f08
#
_cell.length_a   1.000
_cell.length_b   1.000
_cell.length_c   1.000
_cell.angle_alpha   90.00
_cell.angle_beta   90.00
_cell.angle_gamma   90.00
#
_symmetry.space_group_name_H-M   'P 1'
#
loop_
_entity.id
_entity.type
_entity.pdbx_description
1 polymer ?
#
loop_
_entity_poly.entity_id
_entity_poly.type
_entity_poly.pdbx_seq_one_letter_code
_entity_poly.pdbx_strand_id
1 'polypeptide(L)' 'SELFGHKKGSFTDAKEDRPGRFELANHGTLFLDEIGNLSMPLQAKLLTAIQNKRVSRVGSNKDMVIDLRLICATNMPLYE' A
#
# COMPACT_ATOMS: atom_id res chain seq x y z
N SER A 1 1.73 7.62 4.78
CA SER A 1 1.81 6.92 3.52
C SER A 1 0.50 6.94 2.77
N GLU A 2 0.53 7.45 1.56
CA GLU A 2 -0.66 7.56 0.73
C GLU A 2 -1.16 6.19 0.26
N LEU A 3 -0.25 5.28 -0.02
CA LEU A 3 -0.60 3.96 -0.55
C LEU A 3 -1.27 3.07 0.51
N PHE A 4 -0.75 3.07 1.72
CA PHE A 4 -1.22 2.20 2.80
C PHE A 4 -2.12 2.90 3.79
N GLY A 5 -2.17 4.24 3.77
CA GLY A 5 -2.89 5.02 4.77
C GLY A 5 -2.10 5.18 6.05
N HIS A 6 -2.69 5.86 7.01
CA HIS A 6 -2.06 6.07 8.30
C HIS A 6 -3.08 6.28 9.41
N LYS A 7 -2.64 6.07 10.63
CA LYS A 7 -3.37 6.38 11.85
C LYS A 7 -2.96 7.75 12.36
N LYS A 8 -3.87 8.44 13.03
CA LYS A 8 -3.59 9.71 13.70
C LYS A 8 -2.39 9.53 14.63
N GLY A 9 -1.43 10.45 14.54
CA GLY A 9 -0.25 10.42 15.38
C GLY A 9 0.87 9.49 14.93
N SER A 10 0.72 8.81 13.80
CA SER A 10 1.74 7.89 13.29
C SER A 10 3.01 8.63 12.82
N PHE A 11 2.91 9.92 12.51
CA PHE A 11 4.04 10.79 12.23
C PHE A 11 3.65 12.24 12.57
N THR A 12 4.60 13.16 12.53
CA THR A 12 4.43 14.52 13.06
C THR A 12 3.19 15.24 12.52
N ASP A 13 2.91 15.12 11.23
CA ASP A 13 1.81 15.81 10.58
C ASP A 13 0.54 14.97 10.45
N ALA A 14 0.51 13.78 11.03
CA ALA A 14 -0.65 12.90 10.95
C ALA A 14 -1.71 13.33 11.95
N LYS A 15 -2.55 14.29 11.56
CA LYS A 15 -3.58 14.87 12.42
C LYS A 15 -4.85 14.07 12.49
N GLU A 16 -5.07 13.15 11.56
CA GLU A 16 -6.25 12.30 11.52
C GLU A 16 -5.93 10.97 10.86
N ASP A 17 -6.79 10.00 11.04
CA ASP A 17 -6.70 8.73 10.33
C ASP A 17 -7.00 8.96 8.85
N ARG A 18 -6.26 8.28 7.99
CA ARG A 18 -6.49 8.37 6.56
C ARG A 18 -6.39 6.99 5.91
N PRO A 19 -7.41 6.58 5.14
CA PRO A 19 -7.32 5.33 4.41
C PRO A 19 -6.29 5.44 3.28
N GLY A 20 -5.64 4.33 2.96
CA GLY A 20 -4.72 4.26 1.84
C GLY A 20 -5.43 3.90 0.55
N ARG A 21 -4.68 3.93 -0.55
CA ARG A 21 -5.21 3.60 -1.86
C ARG A 21 -5.68 2.14 -1.94
N PHE A 22 -5.00 1.23 -1.21
CA PHE A 22 -5.43 -0.16 -1.14
C PHE A 22 -6.83 -0.30 -0.58
N GLU A 23 -7.14 0.43 0.51
CA GLU A 23 -8.46 0.39 1.10
C GLU A 23 -9.52 0.96 0.18
N LEU A 24 -9.19 2.09 -0.47
CA LEU A 24 -10.13 2.76 -1.36
C LEU A 24 -10.43 1.93 -2.61
N ALA A 25 -9.47 1.12 -3.06
CA ALA A 25 -9.63 0.28 -4.24
C ALA A 25 -10.16 -1.12 -3.91
N ASN A 26 -10.39 -1.43 -2.64
CA ASN A 26 -10.85 -2.76 -2.24
C ASN A 26 -12.13 -3.13 -2.99
N HIS A 27 -12.19 -4.36 -3.46
CA HIS A 27 -13.26 -4.91 -4.31
C HIS A 27 -13.27 -4.34 -5.74
N GLY A 28 -12.22 -3.60 -6.11
CA GLY A 28 -12.08 -3.01 -7.44
C GLY A 28 -10.70 -3.26 -8.01
N THR A 29 -10.14 -2.24 -8.66
CA THR A 29 -8.84 -2.31 -9.30
C THR A 29 -7.95 -1.18 -8.81
N LEU A 30 -6.71 -1.49 -8.47
CA LEU A 30 -5.69 -0.51 -8.12
C LEU A 30 -4.63 -0.52 -9.22
N PHE A 31 -4.36 0.66 -9.78
CA PHE A 31 -3.33 0.85 -10.78
C PHE A 31 -2.14 1.58 -10.15
N LEU A 32 -0.96 1.00 -10.26
CA LEU A 32 0.27 1.58 -9.75
C LEU A 32 1.26 1.82 -10.89
N ASP A 33 1.67 3.08 -11.06
CA ASP A 33 2.70 3.46 -12.01
C ASP A 33 4.05 3.54 -11.31
N GLU A 34 5.10 3.15 -12.03
CA GLU A 34 6.48 3.42 -11.62
C GLU A 34 6.79 2.91 -10.22
N ILE A 35 6.48 1.63 -9.96
CA ILE A 35 6.77 1.05 -8.65
C ILE A 35 8.26 1.10 -8.29
N GLY A 36 9.14 1.19 -9.30
CA GLY A 36 10.57 1.37 -9.07
C GLY A 36 10.93 2.68 -8.38
N ASN A 37 10.02 3.67 -8.38
CA ASN A 37 10.24 4.94 -7.68
C ASN A 37 9.89 4.87 -6.20
N LEU A 38 9.30 3.78 -5.74
CA LEU A 38 9.03 3.60 -4.32
C LEU A 38 10.32 3.28 -3.58
N SER A 39 10.41 3.70 -2.31
CA SER A 39 11.52 3.29 -1.47
C SER A 39 11.55 1.77 -1.32
N MET A 40 12.72 1.22 -1.02
CA MET A 40 12.84 -0.23 -0.84
C MET A 40 11.92 -0.77 0.26
N PRO A 41 11.80 -0.11 1.43
CA PRO A 41 10.84 -0.57 2.45
C PRO A 41 9.39 -0.59 1.94
N LEU A 42 9.00 0.39 1.13
CA LEU A 42 7.65 0.41 0.57
C LEU A 42 7.44 -0.69 -0.47
N GLN A 43 8.46 -0.98 -1.27
CA GLN A 43 8.39 -2.09 -2.22
C GLN A 43 8.22 -3.42 -1.52
N ALA A 44 8.96 -3.65 -0.43
CA ALA A 44 8.84 -4.87 0.37
C ALA A 44 7.45 -4.98 0.99
N LYS A 45 6.93 -3.88 1.51
CA LYS A 45 5.59 -3.85 2.09
C LYS A 45 4.52 -4.13 1.03
N LEU A 46 4.69 -3.59 -0.16
CA LEU A 46 3.80 -3.83 -1.29
C LEU A 46 3.78 -5.32 -1.66
N LEU A 47 4.94 -5.94 -1.76
CA LEU A 47 5.05 -7.36 -2.09
C LEU A 47 4.33 -8.22 -1.04
N THR A 48 4.53 -7.92 0.23
CA THR A 48 3.86 -8.62 1.33
C THR A 48 2.35 -8.48 1.23
N ALA A 49 1.88 -7.27 0.94
CA ALA A 49 0.44 -7.01 0.79
C ALA A 49 -0.16 -7.84 -0.36
N ILE A 50 0.54 -7.94 -1.47
CA ILE A 50 0.09 -8.72 -2.62
C ILE A 50 0.05 -10.22 -2.28
N GLN A 51 1.10 -10.73 -1.64
CA GLN A 51 1.19 -12.15 -1.32
C GLN A 51 0.17 -12.60 -0.29
N ASN A 52 -0.03 -11.78 0.74
CA ASN A 52 -0.91 -12.13 1.86
C ASN A 52 -2.33 -11.60 1.69
N LYS A 53 -2.55 -10.71 0.74
CA LYS A 53 -3.83 -10.03 0.51
C LYS A 53 -4.32 -9.30 1.76
N ARG A 54 -3.38 -8.68 2.46
CA ARG A 54 -3.64 -7.93 3.69
C ARG A 54 -2.78 -6.69 3.72
N VAL A 55 -3.34 -5.63 4.24
CA VAL A 55 -2.62 -4.36 4.43
C VAL A 55 -2.94 -3.83 5.82
N SER A 56 -2.02 -3.00 6.35
CA SER A 56 -2.26 -2.23 7.56
C SER A 56 -1.86 -0.79 7.31
N ARG A 57 -2.57 0.12 7.98
CA ARG A 57 -2.18 1.54 7.95
C ARG A 57 -0.89 1.76 8.71
N VAL A 58 -0.12 2.75 8.30
CA VAL A 58 1.08 3.16 9.06
C VAL A 58 0.65 3.52 10.48
N GLY A 59 1.33 2.96 11.45
CA GLY A 59 1.01 3.17 12.86
C GLY A 59 -0.10 2.27 13.41
N SER A 60 -0.64 1.37 12.61
CA SER A 60 -1.68 0.44 13.03
C SER A 60 -1.14 -0.98 13.14
N ASN A 61 -1.61 -1.71 14.14
CA ASN A 61 -1.33 -3.13 14.30
C ASN A 61 -2.40 -4.02 13.68
N LYS A 62 -3.45 -3.43 13.13
CA LYS A 62 -4.56 -4.19 12.56
C LYS A 62 -4.36 -4.38 11.06
N ASP A 63 -4.43 -5.63 10.63
CA ASP A 63 -4.43 -5.96 9.21
C ASP A 63 -5.85 -5.93 8.68
N MET A 64 -5.98 -5.49 7.44
CA MET A 64 -7.24 -5.53 6.71
C MET A 64 -7.08 -6.45 5.52
N VAL A 65 -8.02 -7.37 5.35
CA VAL A 65 -8.07 -8.23 4.17
C VAL A 65 -8.49 -7.37 2.98
N ILE A 66 -7.75 -7.51 1.89
CA ILE A 66 -8.08 -6.82 0.64
C ILE A 66 -8.39 -7.84 -0.45
N ASP A 67 -9.34 -7.49 -1.30
CA ASP A 67 -9.72 -8.29 -2.46
C ASP A 67 -9.83 -7.34 -3.64
N LEU A 68 -8.71 -7.15 -4.35
CA LEU A 68 -8.66 -6.22 -5.45
C LEU A 68 -7.73 -6.75 -6.54
N ARG A 69 -7.90 -6.20 -7.74
CA ARG A 69 -7.02 -6.45 -8.85
C ARG A 69 -5.91 -5.40 -8.84
N LEU A 70 -4.67 -5.84 -8.84
CA LEU A 70 -3.54 -4.95 -8.88
C LEU A 70 -2.92 -4.96 -10.28
N ILE A 71 -2.77 -3.77 -10.86
CA ILE A 71 -2.10 -3.58 -12.14
C ILE A 71 -0.90 -2.68 -11.88
N CYS A 72 0.29 -3.18 -12.21
CA CYS A 72 1.54 -2.45 -12.03
C CYS A 72 2.15 -2.14 -13.39
N ALA A 73 2.63 -0.91 -13.54
CA ALA A 73 3.42 -0.50 -14.70
C ALA A 73 4.78 -0.02 -14.22
N THR A 74 5.84 -0.47 -14.85
CA THR A 74 7.18 -0.06 -14.52
C THR A 74 8.08 -0.23 -15.73
N ASN A 75 9.08 0.66 -15.86
CA ASN A 75 10.12 0.55 -16.88
C ASN A 75 11.29 -0.32 -16.42
N MET A 76 11.26 -0.79 -15.19
CA MET A 76 12.33 -1.60 -14.64
C MET A 76 12.03 -3.09 -14.83
N PRO A 77 13.07 -3.90 -15.15
CA PRO A 77 12.88 -5.34 -15.19
C PRO A 77 12.44 -5.84 -13.82
N LEU A 78 11.47 -6.76 -13.81
CA LEU A 78 11.03 -7.42 -12.59
C LEU A 78 11.71 -8.78 -12.54
N TYR A 79 12.44 -9.02 -11.48
CA TYR A 79 13.11 -10.28 -11.23
C TYR A 79 12.35 -11.08 -10.19
N GLU A 80 12.07 -12.30 -10.52
CA GLU A 80 11.42 -13.23 -9.60
C GLU A 80 12.46 -14.07 -8.85
#